data_fe2d4a8df04ce52a4eb1b7612e4364d5
#
_entry.id   fe2d4a8df04ce52a4eb1b7612e4364d5
#
_cell.length_a   1.000
_cell.length_b   1.000
_cell.length_c   1.000
_cell.angle_alpha   90.00
_cell.angle_beta   90.00
_cell.angle_gamma   90.00
#
_symmetry.space_group_name_H-M   'P 1'
#
loop_
_entity.id
_entity.type
_entity.pdbx_description
1 polymer ?
#
loop_
_entity_poly.entity_id
_entity_poly.type
_entity_poly.pdbx_seq_one_letter_code
_entity_poly.pdbx_strand_id
1 'polypeptide(L)'
;MKKFILACSILAFALFSCSGTDKKKETGGSDGGFVKKSYEQFPDPKIDNGMALLAPFAVNAVGVPVDTLRFEDGDSDPTWHLCCWNFENGLSKGIRTDARYGVTFDDGTYSISRDDKGVITMSVIASKAYDKPRTEGSQPWINFLIETSFENIELRKCTNLVFSYDLLILRCDNKTGDAYSTNIHAAQCLTYLYLRNTNPESEDYMKSLWLGVGSFDNRDNGGVSLQPSTMWDVGTSTYMYGLADDRLFNTTDLLDNKWHTCKVYVKTVVKDAIRSLKEHGYMKTSVPDDFTVMGMNYGWEIPGVFDVCSQVRNFSLVSDTDLQALSE
;
A
#
# COMPACT_ATOMS: atom_id res chain seq x y z
N MET A 1 32.99 -2.51 9.06
CA MET A 1 31.55 -2.26 9.09
C MET A 1 31.26 -1.07 8.20
N LYS A 2 30.90 -1.31 6.93
CA LYS A 2 30.53 -0.26 5.96
C LYS A 2 29.05 0.04 6.18
N LYS A 3 28.73 1.30 6.46
CA LYS A 3 27.36 1.78 6.60
C LYS A 3 26.66 1.68 5.24
N PHE A 4 25.68 0.80 5.12
CA PHE A 4 24.75 0.79 4.00
C PHE A 4 23.83 2.00 4.17
N ILE A 5 23.93 2.95 3.28
CA ILE A 5 22.96 4.04 3.16
C ILE A 5 21.94 3.56 2.14
N LEU A 6 20.86 2.99 2.61
CA LEU A 6 19.68 2.71 1.81
C LEU A 6 18.90 4.04 1.75
N ALA A 7 18.90 4.69 0.59
CA ALA A 7 18.12 5.91 0.38
C ALA A 7 16.67 5.51 0.08
N CYS A 8 15.87 5.29 1.12
CA CYS A 8 14.42 5.33 1.00
C CYS A 8 13.94 6.76 1.24
N SER A 9 13.05 7.20 0.38
CA SER A 9 12.51 8.55 0.35
C SER A 9 11.74 8.86 1.64
N ILE A 10 12.08 9.95 2.28
CA ILE A 10 11.33 10.47 3.43
C ILE A 10 9.98 10.97 2.89
N LEU A 11 8.90 10.26 3.18
CA LEU A 11 7.54 10.75 2.96
C LEU A 11 7.29 11.89 3.95
N ALA A 12 7.46 13.12 3.49
CA ALA A 12 6.99 14.30 4.22
C ALA A 12 5.49 14.41 3.95
N PHE A 13 4.66 13.95 4.88
CA PHE A 13 3.23 14.22 4.85
C PHE A 13 2.99 15.72 4.97
N ALA A 14 2.71 16.37 3.87
CA ALA A 14 2.11 17.70 3.88
C ALA A 14 0.63 17.51 4.21
N LEU A 15 0.22 18.04 5.35
CA LEU A 15 -1.19 18.13 5.75
C LEU A 15 -1.89 19.12 4.80
N PHE A 16 -2.56 18.62 3.79
CA PHE A 16 -3.55 19.39 3.04
C PHE A 16 -4.92 19.13 3.65
N SER A 17 -5.46 20.15 4.27
CA SER A 17 -6.86 20.18 4.70
C SER A 17 -7.72 20.47 3.49
N CYS A 18 -8.45 19.47 2.99
CA CYS A 18 -9.53 19.65 2.06
C CYS A 18 -10.85 19.41 2.76
N SER A 19 -11.65 20.48 2.93
CA SER A 19 -13.02 20.41 3.38
C SER A 19 -13.93 20.06 2.21
N GLY A 20 -14.33 18.79 2.08
CA GLY A 20 -15.32 18.33 1.14
C GLY A 20 -16.42 17.55 1.86
N THR A 21 -17.62 18.14 1.96
CA THR A 21 -18.79 17.49 2.54
C THR A 21 -19.52 16.68 1.48
N ASP A 22 -19.23 15.40 1.34
CA ASP A 22 -20.06 14.50 0.54
C ASP A 22 -20.86 13.54 1.43
N LYS A 23 -22.14 13.40 1.09
CA LYS A 23 -23.14 12.65 1.83
C LYS A 23 -22.89 11.14 1.73
N LYS A 24 -22.70 10.50 2.85
CA LYS A 24 -22.55 9.04 2.99
C LYS A 24 -23.79 8.27 2.55
N LYS A 25 -23.56 7.16 1.87
CA LYS A 25 -24.57 6.17 1.50
C LYS A 25 -24.60 5.09 2.58
N GLU A 26 -25.71 5.02 3.34
CA GLU A 26 -25.96 3.92 4.28
C GLU A 26 -26.28 2.64 3.49
N THR A 27 -25.52 1.57 3.73
CA THR A 27 -25.84 0.24 3.21
C THR A 27 -26.62 -0.52 4.27
N GLY A 28 -27.96 -0.47 4.20
CA GLY A 28 -28.88 -1.19 5.07
C GLY A 28 -29.30 -2.52 4.46
N GLY A 29 -28.91 -3.64 5.07
CA GLY A 29 -29.50 -4.97 4.86
C GLY A 29 -30.46 -5.29 6.01
N SER A 30 -31.71 -5.61 5.71
CA SER A 30 -32.75 -5.89 6.70
C SER A 30 -32.77 -7.38 7.04
N ASP A 31 -32.28 -7.74 8.22
CA ASP A 31 -32.68 -8.94 8.95
C ASP A 31 -32.76 -8.59 10.44
N GLY A 32 -33.82 -9.00 11.14
CA GLY A 32 -34.23 -8.55 12.48
C GLY A 32 -33.30 -8.89 13.66
N GLY A 33 -31.99 -8.86 13.47
CA GLY A 33 -30.95 -8.84 14.47
C GLY A 33 -30.36 -7.42 14.55
N PHE A 34 -29.84 -7.01 15.68
CA PHE A 34 -29.14 -5.74 15.87
C PHE A 34 -28.14 -5.53 14.72
N VAL A 35 -28.50 -4.72 13.72
CA VAL A 35 -27.58 -4.35 12.63
C VAL A 35 -26.51 -3.49 13.25
N LYS A 36 -25.32 -4.07 13.43
CA LYS A 36 -24.14 -3.33 13.86
C LYS A 36 -23.78 -2.37 12.73
N LYS A 37 -23.98 -1.07 12.94
CA LYS A 37 -23.58 -0.06 11.94
C LYS A 37 -22.10 -0.22 11.66
N SER A 38 -21.73 -0.08 10.39
CA SER A 38 -20.35 -0.10 9.93
C SER A 38 -20.10 1.07 9.00
N TYR A 39 -18.92 1.69 9.11
CA TYR A 39 -18.56 2.92 8.43
C TYR A 39 -17.28 2.72 7.64
N GLU A 40 -17.37 2.90 6.32
CA GLU A 40 -16.20 2.88 5.45
C GLU A 40 -15.35 4.13 5.69
N GLN A 41 -14.04 3.93 5.83
CA GLN A 41 -13.07 4.98 6.12
C GLN A 41 -12.24 5.40 4.90
N PHE A 42 -12.24 4.62 3.81
CA PHE A 42 -11.63 5.08 2.57
C PHE A 42 -12.39 6.27 2.01
N PRO A 43 -11.70 7.36 1.65
CA PRO A 43 -12.36 8.51 1.03
C PRO A 43 -12.92 8.19 -0.37
N ASP A 44 -12.22 7.32 -1.11
CA ASP A 44 -12.59 6.85 -2.45
C ASP A 44 -12.18 5.37 -2.61
N PRO A 45 -12.96 4.41 -2.09
CA PRO A 45 -12.58 2.99 -2.08
C PRO A 45 -12.56 2.34 -3.47
N LYS A 46 -13.12 2.99 -4.48
CA LYS A 46 -13.16 2.51 -5.87
C LYS A 46 -12.21 3.26 -6.79
N ILE A 47 -11.55 4.29 -6.28
CA ILE A 47 -10.63 5.13 -7.06
C ILE A 47 -11.39 5.83 -8.24
N ASP A 48 -12.65 6.21 -7.98
CA ASP A 48 -13.51 6.83 -8.98
C ASP A 48 -12.97 8.22 -9.40
N ASN A 49 -12.33 8.94 -8.47
CA ASN A 49 -11.75 10.27 -8.74
C ASN A 49 -10.37 10.22 -9.45
N GLY A 50 -9.88 9.00 -9.77
CA GLY A 50 -8.58 8.83 -10.39
C GLY A 50 -7.42 8.90 -9.39
N MET A 51 -6.21 9.16 -9.91
CA MET A 51 -4.98 9.23 -9.12
C MET A 51 -4.15 10.44 -9.50
N ALA A 52 -3.60 11.16 -8.52
CA ALA A 52 -2.55 12.14 -8.77
C ALA A 52 -1.23 11.42 -9.01
N LEU A 53 -0.60 11.64 -10.16
CA LEU A 53 0.74 11.12 -10.47
C LEU A 53 1.78 11.99 -9.79
N LEU A 54 2.57 11.41 -8.90
CA LEU A 54 3.62 12.13 -8.18
C LEU A 54 4.93 12.16 -8.96
N ALA A 55 5.72 13.23 -8.79
CA ALA A 55 7.04 13.35 -9.38
C ALA A 55 7.95 12.19 -8.93
N PRO A 56 8.62 11.48 -9.86
CA PRO A 56 9.39 10.26 -9.56
C PRO A 56 10.69 10.53 -8.82
N PHE A 57 11.27 11.70 -9.04
CA PHE A 57 12.52 12.12 -8.41
C PHE A 57 12.32 13.45 -7.71
N ALA A 58 12.53 13.43 -6.44
CA ALA A 58 12.33 14.68 -5.78
C ALA A 58 13.33 14.93 -4.68
N VAL A 59 14.45 15.44 -5.05
CA VAL A 59 15.30 16.14 -4.09
C VAL A 59 14.56 17.38 -3.52
N ASN A 60 13.66 17.99 -4.29
CA ASN A 60 12.88 19.16 -3.86
C ASN A 60 11.38 19.12 -4.22
N ALA A 61 10.87 18.01 -4.71
CA ALA A 61 9.49 17.90 -5.21
C ALA A 61 8.85 16.53 -4.90
N VAL A 62 9.35 15.82 -3.88
CA VAL A 62 8.73 14.55 -3.40
C VAL A 62 7.30 14.83 -3.03
N GLY A 63 6.40 14.01 -3.57
CA GLY A 63 4.99 14.13 -3.29
C GLY A 63 4.27 15.27 -4.03
N VAL A 64 4.95 16.01 -4.92
CA VAL A 64 4.27 17.02 -5.75
C VAL A 64 3.58 16.35 -6.93
N PRO A 65 2.26 16.51 -7.10
CA PRO A 65 1.55 16.04 -8.28
C PRO A 65 2.07 16.72 -9.56
N VAL A 66 2.35 15.92 -10.58
CA VAL A 66 2.79 16.38 -11.90
C VAL A 66 1.73 16.16 -12.97
N ASP A 67 0.77 15.27 -12.71
CA ASP A 67 -0.34 14.96 -13.60
C ASP A 67 -1.49 14.32 -12.80
N THR A 68 -2.64 14.12 -13.46
CA THR A 68 -3.79 13.40 -12.90
C THR A 68 -4.26 12.33 -13.89
N LEU A 69 -4.25 11.09 -13.45
CA LEU A 69 -4.77 9.96 -14.22
C LEU A 69 -6.25 9.75 -13.88
N ARG A 70 -7.13 10.17 -14.79
CA ARG A 70 -8.58 10.05 -14.61
C ARG A 70 -9.12 8.82 -15.32
N PHE A 71 -9.77 7.95 -14.56
CA PHE A 71 -10.42 6.75 -15.09
C PHE A 71 -11.86 6.98 -15.51
N GLU A 72 -12.50 8.00 -14.93
CA GLU A 72 -13.87 8.45 -15.27
C GLU A 72 -13.87 9.96 -15.54
N ASP A 73 -14.91 10.45 -16.20
CA ASP A 73 -15.10 11.88 -16.37
C ASP A 73 -15.55 12.49 -15.04
N GLY A 74 -14.84 13.51 -14.59
CA GLY A 74 -15.14 14.19 -13.34
C GLY A 74 -14.05 15.19 -12.95
N ASP A 75 -14.40 16.15 -12.11
CA ASP A 75 -13.52 17.24 -11.69
C ASP A 75 -13.08 17.13 -10.22
N SER A 76 -13.51 16.09 -9.51
CA SER A 76 -13.12 15.89 -8.11
C SER A 76 -11.62 15.63 -7.99
N ASP A 77 -11.00 16.20 -6.97
CA ASP A 77 -9.59 15.97 -6.71
C ASP A 77 -9.34 14.51 -6.29
N PRO A 78 -8.31 13.86 -6.85
CA PRO A 78 -7.93 12.52 -6.43
C PRO A 78 -7.50 12.48 -4.96
N THR A 79 -7.96 11.47 -4.25
CA THR A 79 -7.48 11.13 -2.90
C THR A 79 -6.40 10.06 -2.94
N TRP A 80 -6.20 9.44 -4.09
CA TRP A 80 -5.16 8.47 -4.35
C TRP A 80 -4.01 9.11 -5.13
N HIS A 81 -2.81 8.60 -4.85
CA HIS A 81 -1.58 8.97 -5.55
C HIS A 81 -0.97 7.76 -6.21
N LEU A 82 -0.34 7.95 -7.38
CA LEU A 82 0.51 6.98 -8.03
C LEU A 82 1.96 7.44 -7.93
N CYS A 83 2.79 6.58 -7.36
CA CYS A 83 4.20 6.87 -7.06
C CYS A 83 5.11 5.93 -7.84
N CYS A 84 6.21 6.45 -8.37
CA CYS A 84 7.30 5.66 -8.91
C CYS A 84 8.61 6.24 -8.39
N TRP A 85 9.03 5.77 -7.22
CA TRP A 85 10.22 6.27 -6.56
C TRP A 85 11.49 5.68 -7.18
N ASN A 86 12.55 6.48 -7.27
CA ASN A 86 13.89 6.10 -7.70
C ASN A 86 14.05 5.68 -9.17
N PHE A 87 12.98 5.64 -9.96
CA PHE A 87 13.00 5.35 -11.39
C PHE A 87 12.13 6.33 -12.16
N GLU A 88 12.46 6.58 -13.43
CA GLU A 88 11.61 7.37 -14.30
C GLU A 88 10.24 6.70 -14.42
N ASN A 89 9.21 7.52 -14.30
CA ASN A 89 7.84 7.13 -14.56
C ASN A 89 7.32 7.97 -15.73
N GLY A 90 7.17 7.32 -16.87
CA GLY A 90 6.75 7.96 -18.10
C GLY A 90 5.23 8.09 -18.23
N LEU A 91 4.43 7.68 -17.25
CA LEU A 91 2.95 7.67 -17.36
C LEU A 91 2.32 9.03 -17.59
N SER A 92 2.97 10.15 -17.20
CA SER A 92 2.57 11.50 -17.60
C SER A 92 2.65 11.74 -19.11
N LYS A 93 3.43 10.93 -19.80
CA LYS A 93 3.56 10.88 -21.27
C LYS A 93 2.90 9.62 -21.84
N GLY A 94 2.31 8.80 -20.98
CA GLY A 94 1.65 7.56 -21.34
C GLY A 94 0.41 7.79 -22.18
N ILE A 95 0.08 6.80 -22.99
CA ILE A 95 -1.10 6.84 -23.83
C ILE A 95 -2.30 6.41 -23.01
N ARG A 96 -3.28 7.29 -22.87
CA ARG A 96 -4.61 6.94 -22.38
C ARG A 96 -5.35 6.16 -23.46
N THR A 97 -5.89 5.02 -23.12
CA THR A 97 -6.73 4.19 -23.97
C THR A 97 -8.05 3.93 -23.25
N ASP A 98 -9.14 4.44 -23.84
CA ASP A 98 -10.49 4.18 -23.38
C ASP A 98 -11.01 2.93 -24.08
N ALA A 99 -11.34 1.91 -23.31
CA ALA A 99 -11.95 0.68 -23.80
C ALA A 99 -13.40 0.58 -23.30
N ARG A 100 -14.19 -0.32 -23.90
CA ARG A 100 -15.61 -0.53 -23.52
C ARG A 100 -15.81 -0.81 -22.03
N TYR A 101 -14.78 -1.36 -21.35
CA TYR A 101 -14.86 -1.81 -19.97
C TYR A 101 -13.74 -1.25 -19.09
N GLY A 102 -13.23 -0.07 -19.39
CA GLY A 102 -12.25 0.59 -18.52
C GLY A 102 -11.28 1.49 -19.26
N VAL A 103 -10.40 2.10 -18.49
CA VAL A 103 -9.38 3.06 -18.95
C VAL A 103 -8.00 2.54 -18.57
N THR A 104 -7.06 2.66 -19.49
CA THR A 104 -5.65 2.28 -19.30
C THR A 104 -4.75 3.47 -19.59
N PHE A 105 -3.74 3.68 -18.76
CA PHE A 105 -2.57 4.53 -19.02
C PHE A 105 -1.35 3.64 -19.18
N ASP A 106 -0.63 3.76 -20.29
CA ASP A 106 0.50 2.90 -20.67
C ASP A 106 1.59 3.71 -21.36
N ASP A 107 2.83 3.59 -20.91
CA ASP A 107 4.02 4.18 -21.57
C ASP A 107 4.91 3.11 -22.23
N GLY A 108 4.46 1.87 -22.26
CA GLY A 108 5.15 0.71 -22.80
C GLY A 108 6.06 0.01 -21.79
N THR A 109 6.30 0.59 -20.62
CA THR A 109 7.08 0.01 -19.50
C THR A 109 6.19 -0.14 -18.26
N TYR A 110 5.50 0.93 -17.89
CA TYR A 110 4.53 0.97 -16.80
C TYR A 110 3.13 1.04 -17.37
N SER A 111 2.21 0.33 -16.75
CA SER A 111 0.80 0.40 -17.11
C SER A 111 -0.06 0.32 -15.85
N ILE A 112 -1.07 1.19 -15.81
CA ILE A 112 -2.13 1.13 -14.81
C ILE A 112 -3.49 1.25 -15.50
N SER A 113 -4.43 0.41 -15.12
CA SER A 113 -5.80 0.48 -15.63
C SER A 113 -6.82 0.28 -14.53
N ARG A 114 -8.02 0.82 -14.78
CA ARG A 114 -9.21 0.56 -13.99
C ARG A 114 -10.34 0.13 -14.90
N ASP A 115 -10.98 -0.99 -14.54
CA ASP A 115 -12.17 -1.46 -15.26
C ASP A 115 -13.49 -0.88 -14.68
N ASP A 116 -14.60 -1.16 -15.35
CA ASP A 116 -15.95 -0.72 -14.97
C ASP A 116 -16.46 -1.30 -13.64
N LYS A 117 -15.75 -2.28 -13.07
CA LYS A 117 -16.02 -2.88 -11.75
C LYS A 117 -15.11 -2.34 -10.65
N GLY A 118 -14.20 -1.41 -10.99
CA GLY A 118 -13.23 -0.84 -10.06
C GLY A 118 -12.02 -1.73 -9.82
N VAL A 119 -11.74 -2.70 -10.69
CA VAL A 119 -10.51 -3.50 -10.61
C VAL A 119 -9.35 -2.66 -11.15
N ILE A 120 -8.34 -2.46 -10.32
CA ILE A 120 -7.09 -1.82 -10.72
C ILE A 120 -6.11 -2.91 -11.16
N THR A 121 -5.57 -2.76 -12.37
CA THR A 121 -4.47 -3.59 -12.87
C THR A 121 -3.20 -2.77 -12.91
N MET A 122 -2.13 -3.28 -12.31
CA MET A 122 -0.80 -2.65 -12.32
C MET A 122 0.21 -3.59 -12.96
N SER A 123 0.94 -3.11 -13.98
CA SER A 123 1.93 -3.88 -14.69
C SER A 123 3.23 -3.11 -14.87
N VAL A 124 4.35 -3.80 -14.72
CA VAL A 124 5.69 -3.27 -15.02
C VAL A 124 6.43 -4.28 -15.90
N ILE A 125 6.99 -3.80 -17.01
CA ILE A 125 7.92 -4.54 -17.87
C ILE A 125 9.34 -4.10 -17.49
N ALA A 126 9.84 -4.61 -16.35
CA ALA A 126 11.13 -4.19 -15.81
C ALA A 126 12.29 -4.53 -16.74
N SER A 127 12.14 -5.52 -17.63
CA SER A 127 13.10 -5.82 -18.70
C SER A 127 13.27 -4.69 -19.72
N LYS A 128 12.37 -3.71 -19.77
CA LYS A 128 12.52 -2.48 -20.57
C LYS A 128 13.06 -1.30 -19.77
N ALA A 129 12.93 -1.31 -18.45
CA ALA A 129 13.37 -0.23 -17.57
C ALA A 129 14.81 -0.37 -17.12
N TYR A 130 15.30 -1.61 -16.94
CA TYR A 130 16.66 -1.88 -16.52
C TYR A 130 17.57 -2.14 -17.71
N ASP A 131 18.62 -1.35 -17.88
CA ASP A 131 19.67 -1.63 -18.87
C ASP A 131 20.45 -2.91 -18.54
N LYS A 132 20.60 -3.21 -17.26
CA LYS A 132 21.27 -4.39 -16.72
C LYS A 132 20.75 -4.73 -15.32
N PRO A 133 20.84 -6.01 -14.90
CA PRO A 133 20.51 -6.39 -13.53
C PRO A 133 21.34 -5.64 -12.49
N ARG A 134 20.77 -5.38 -11.32
CA ARG A 134 21.49 -4.85 -10.16
C ARG A 134 22.61 -5.82 -9.75
N THR A 135 23.70 -5.25 -9.23
CA THR A 135 24.86 -6.00 -8.75
C THR A 135 25.11 -5.83 -7.25
N GLU A 136 24.43 -4.87 -6.64
CA GLU A 136 24.50 -4.58 -5.20
C GLU A 136 23.20 -4.01 -4.65
N GLY A 137 22.96 -4.20 -3.36
CA GLY A 137 21.72 -3.79 -2.69
C GLY A 137 21.51 -2.27 -2.61
N SER A 138 22.58 -1.48 -2.74
CA SER A 138 22.52 0.00 -2.69
C SER A 138 22.00 0.66 -3.97
N GLN A 139 21.94 -0.07 -5.08
CA GLN A 139 21.43 0.46 -6.34
C GLN A 139 19.91 0.69 -6.27
N PRO A 140 19.39 1.76 -6.89
CA PRO A 140 17.97 2.04 -6.91
C PRO A 140 17.18 0.91 -7.58
N TRP A 141 15.89 0.83 -7.24
CA TRP A 141 14.96 -0.12 -7.84
C TRP A 141 13.61 0.52 -8.11
N ILE A 142 12.84 -0.13 -8.96
CA ILE A 142 11.49 0.31 -9.32
C ILE A 142 10.56 0.16 -8.10
N ASN A 143 9.87 1.25 -7.79
CA ASN A 143 8.72 1.28 -6.87
C ASN A 143 7.54 1.80 -7.68
N PHE A 144 6.54 0.98 -7.89
CA PHE A 144 5.32 1.34 -8.61
C PHE A 144 4.14 1.10 -7.69
N LEU A 145 3.75 2.16 -6.96
CA LEU A 145 2.87 2.09 -5.80
C LEU A 145 1.69 3.05 -5.96
N ILE A 146 0.52 2.63 -5.50
CA ILE A 146 -0.61 3.53 -5.21
C ILE A 146 -0.70 3.74 -3.71
N GLU A 147 -1.04 4.95 -3.29
CA GLU A 147 -1.17 5.31 -1.88
C GLU A 147 -2.33 6.26 -1.61
N THR A 148 -2.86 6.21 -0.40
CA THR A 148 -3.85 7.17 0.08
C THR A 148 -3.64 7.44 1.56
N SER A 149 -4.05 8.64 2.00
CA SER A 149 -4.01 9.05 3.40
C SER A 149 -5.39 8.92 4.03
N PHE A 150 -5.41 8.70 5.34
CA PHE A 150 -6.61 8.69 6.16
C PHE A 150 -6.58 9.84 7.17
N GLU A 151 -7.77 10.31 7.54
CA GLU A 151 -7.95 11.33 8.55
C GLU A 151 -8.59 10.74 9.81
N ASN A 152 -8.02 11.08 10.98
CA ASN A 152 -8.61 10.82 12.30
C ASN A 152 -9.00 9.36 12.62
N ILE A 153 -8.31 8.37 12.05
CA ILE A 153 -8.57 6.95 12.33
C ILE A 153 -7.80 6.53 13.59
N GLU A 154 -8.20 7.07 14.73
CA GLU A 154 -7.60 6.74 16.02
C GLU A 154 -8.14 5.39 16.53
N LEU A 155 -7.25 4.44 16.80
CA LEU A 155 -7.65 3.09 17.24
C LEU A 155 -8.39 3.09 18.58
N ARG A 156 -8.15 4.06 19.45
CA ARG A 156 -8.89 4.21 20.73
C ARG A 156 -10.38 4.52 20.56
N LYS A 157 -10.78 5.11 19.41
CA LYS A 157 -12.16 5.53 19.14
C LYS A 157 -13.04 4.43 18.56
N CYS A 158 -12.48 3.28 18.20
CA CYS A 158 -13.24 2.15 17.66
C CYS A 158 -12.88 0.84 18.37
N THR A 159 -13.84 -0.06 18.49
CA THR A 159 -13.61 -1.42 19.04
C THR A 159 -13.05 -2.32 17.94
N ASN A 160 -13.62 -2.23 16.73
CA ASN A 160 -13.18 -2.99 15.57
C ASN A 160 -12.87 -2.03 14.42
N LEU A 161 -11.70 -2.22 13.84
CA LEU A 161 -11.29 -1.65 12.59
C LEU A 161 -10.80 -2.81 11.71
N VAL A 162 -11.45 -3.02 10.57
CA VAL A 162 -11.18 -4.13 9.67
C VAL A 162 -10.70 -3.59 8.33
N PHE A 163 -9.50 -3.95 7.94
CA PHE A 163 -8.95 -3.69 6.60
C PHE A 163 -9.08 -4.94 5.75
N SER A 164 -9.49 -4.78 4.49
CA SER A 164 -9.56 -5.88 3.53
C SER A 164 -9.40 -5.40 2.08
N TYR A 165 -8.95 -6.31 1.23
CA TYR A 165 -8.89 -6.16 -0.23
C TYR A 165 -8.77 -7.54 -0.89
N ASP A 166 -9.00 -7.61 -2.19
CA ASP A 166 -8.74 -8.80 -3.00
C ASP A 166 -7.52 -8.58 -3.89
N LEU A 167 -6.63 -9.58 -3.94
CA LEU A 167 -5.40 -9.61 -4.74
C LEU A 167 -5.45 -10.77 -5.74
N LEU A 168 -4.93 -10.51 -6.95
CA LEU A 168 -4.63 -11.52 -7.96
C LEU A 168 -3.27 -11.20 -8.60
N ILE A 169 -2.32 -12.10 -8.48
CA ILE A 169 -1.05 -12.03 -9.20
C ILE A 169 -1.21 -12.71 -10.55
N LEU A 170 -1.09 -11.94 -11.63
CA LEU A 170 -1.25 -12.43 -13.00
C LEU A 170 0.07 -12.86 -13.63
N ARG A 171 1.17 -12.21 -13.21
CA ARG A 171 2.50 -12.48 -13.77
C ARG A 171 3.61 -12.05 -12.82
N CYS A 172 4.65 -12.87 -12.73
CA CYS A 172 5.94 -12.52 -12.12
C CYS A 172 7.05 -13.30 -12.85
N ASP A 173 7.49 -12.79 -13.99
CA ASP A 173 8.49 -13.41 -14.85
C ASP A 173 9.88 -12.90 -14.52
N ASN A 174 10.77 -13.76 -14.03
CA ASN A 174 12.16 -13.42 -13.82
C ASN A 174 12.90 -13.30 -15.18
N LYS A 175 13.39 -12.11 -15.50
CA LYS A 175 14.20 -11.79 -16.67
C LYS A 175 15.65 -11.47 -16.31
N THR A 176 16.06 -11.66 -15.05
CA THR A 176 17.43 -11.35 -14.58
C THR A 176 18.49 -12.30 -15.18
N GLY A 177 18.08 -13.50 -15.64
CA GLY A 177 18.98 -14.48 -16.21
C GLY A 177 19.98 -15.04 -15.19
N ASP A 178 21.22 -15.33 -15.66
CA ASP A 178 22.27 -15.93 -14.83
C ASP A 178 22.78 -15.02 -13.70
N ALA A 179 22.48 -13.72 -13.76
CA ALA A 179 22.81 -12.76 -12.72
C ALA A 179 21.87 -12.84 -11.49
N TYR A 180 20.83 -13.65 -11.51
CA TYR A 180 19.85 -13.72 -10.44
C TYR A 180 20.44 -14.15 -9.11
N SER A 181 20.17 -13.39 -8.07
CA SER A 181 20.54 -13.69 -6.69
C SER A 181 19.42 -13.21 -5.75
N THR A 182 18.89 -14.10 -4.93
CA THR A 182 17.85 -13.79 -3.93
C THR A 182 18.28 -12.76 -2.88
N ASN A 183 19.59 -12.51 -2.74
CA ASN A 183 20.11 -11.54 -1.78
C ASN A 183 19.90 -10.07 -2.24
N ILE A 184 19.77 -9.84 -3.55
CA ILE A 184 19.71 -8.49 -4.13
C ILE A 184 18.59 -8.33 -5.17
N HIS A 185 17.96 -9.43 -5.60
CA HIS A 185 16.90 -9.41 -6.61
C HIS A 185 15.60 -9.98 -6.02
N ALA A 186 14.54 -9.22 -6.16
CA ALA A 186 13.19 -9.62 -5.81
C ALA A 186 12.16 -8.92 -6.71
N ALA A 187 10.95 -9.46 -6.70
CA ALA A 187 9.73 -8.78 -7.11
C ALA A 187 8.71 -8.97 -5.99
N GLN A 188 8.31 -7.86 -5.39
CA GLN A 188 7.41 -7.86 -4.24
C GLN A 188 6.18 -7.02 -4.57
N CYS A 189 4.98 -7.59 -4.36
CA CYS A 189 3.74 -6.83 -4.38
C CYS A 189 3.30 -6.66 -2.93
N LEU A 190 3.41 -5.45 -2.41
CA LEU A 190 3.34 -5.14 -0.98
C LEU A 190 2.09 -4.34 -0.66
N THR A 191 1.55 -4.54 0.56
CA THR A 191 0.51 -3.70 1.13
C THR A 191 0.92 -3.32 2.55
N TYR A 192 1.03 -2.02 2.81
CA TYR A 192 1.32 -1.49 4.14
C TYR A 192 0.22 -0.54 4.62
N LEU A 193 -0.13 -0.66 5.90
CA LEU A 193 -0.80 0.39 6.64
C LEU A 193 0.25 1.20 7.41
N TYR A 194 0.17 2.53 7.33
CA TYR A 194 1.02 3.44 8.07
C TYR A 194 0.33 3.85 9.36
N LEU A 195 0.98 3.60 10.48
CA LEU A 195 0.48 3.96 11.80
C LEU A 195 1.49 4.88 12.52
N ARG A 196 0.94 5.75 13.36
CA ARG A 196 1.74 6.61 14.22
C ARG A 196 1.18 6.59 15.63
N ASN A 197 2.04 6.54 16.63
CA ASN A 197 1.65 6.79 18.01
C ASN A 197 1.33 8.28 18.16
N THR A 198 0.06 8.60 18.36
CA THR A 198 -0.45 9.97 18.50
C THR A 198 -0.90 10.29 19.93
N ASN A 199 -0.64 9.40 20.89
CA ASN A 199 -0.89 9.67 22.29
C ASN A 199 0.22 10.58 22.87
N PRO A 200 -0.06 11.85 23.22
CA PRO A 200 0.95 12.77 23.73
C PRO A 200 1.50 12.38 25.12
N GLU A 201 0.78 11.52 25.85
CA GLU A 201 1.22 11.01 27.16
C GLU A 201 2.16 9.78 27.02
N SER A 202 2.33 9.24 25.82
CA SER A 202 3.19 8.10 25.57
C SER A 202 4.66 8.55 25.40
N GLU A 203 5.60 7.84 26.04
CA GLU A 203 7.04 8.02 25.80
C GLU A 203 7.44 7.73 24.34
N ASP A 204 6.58 7.00 23.62
CA ASP A 204 6.75 6.66 22.21
C ASP A 204 5.98 7.61 21.27
N TYR A 205 5.51 8.76 21.76
CA TYR A 205 4.79 9.75 20.96
C TYR A 205 5.52 10.07 19.64
N MET A 206 4.77 10.14 18.54
CA MET A 206 5.23 10.37 17.17
C MET A 206 6.07 9.25 16.53
N LYS A 207 6.35 8.15 17.23
CA LYS A 207 6.97 7.00 16.59
C LYS A 207 6.00 6.34 15.60
N SER A 208 6.52 5.92 14.46
CA SER A 208 5.77 5.28 13.39
C SER A 208 5.98 3.77 13.36
N LEU A 209 4.97 3.07 12.84
CA LEU A 209 4.97 1.65 12.56
C LEU A 209 4.42 1.43 11.15
N TRP A 210 5.15 0.69 10.34
CA TRP A 210 4.63 0.18 9.07
C TRP A 210 4.17 -1.26 9.27
N LEU A 211 2.89 -1.48 9.02
CA LEU A 211 2.24 -2.75 9.21
C LEU A 211 2.00 -3.42 7.86
N GLY A 212 2.79 -4.44 7.54
CA GLY A 212 2.62 -5.26 6.34
C GLY A 212 1.37 -6.13 6.48
N VAL A 213 0.37 -5.90 5.63
CA VAL A 213 -0.95 -6.52 5.67
C VAL A 213 -1.24 -7.26 4.38
N GLY A 214 -0.38 -8.20 4.06
CA GLY A 214 -0.40 -9.03 2.87
C GLY A 214 0.63 -8.61 1.84
N SER A 215 1.44 -9.57 1.43
CA SER A 215 2.47 -9.38 0.42
C SER A 215 2.63 -10.64 -0.43
N PHE A 216 3.10 -10.40 -1.67
CA PHE A 216 3.69 -11.41 -2.52
C PHE A 216 5.19 -11.12 -2.61
N ASP A 217 6.02 -12.15 -2.43
CA ASP A 217 7.47 -12.05 -2.64
C ASP A 217 7.92 -13.27 -3.47
N ASN A 218 8.48 -13.05 -4.64
CA ASN A 218 8.91 -14.13 -5.54
C ASN A 218 10.00 -15.06 -4.94
N ARG A 219 10.62 -14.66 -3.84
CA ARG A 219 11.64 -15.45 -3.13
C ARG A 219 11.03 -16.50 -2.22
N ASP A 220 9.78 -16.31 -1.82
CA ASP A 220 9.02 -17.26 -1.04
C ASP A 220 8.33 -18.30 -1.94
N ASN A 221 8.14 -19.51 -1.45
CA ASN A 221 7.45 -20.55 -2.19
C ASN A 221 5.96 -20.16 -2.39
N GLY A 222 5.48 -20.19 -3.62
CA GLY A 222 4.14 -19.69 -3.98
C GLY A 222 3.96 -18.19 -3.76
N GLY A 223 5.04 -17.44 -3.48
CA GLY A 223 5.02 -16.01 -3.23
C GLY A 223 4.46 -15.60 -1.86
N VAL A 224 4.42 -16.52 -0.88
CA VAL A 224 3.71 -16.35 0.40
C VAL A 224 4.66 -16.59 1.56
N SER A 225 4.83 -15.61 2.44
CA SER A 225 5.57 -15.80 3.69
C SER A 225 4.78 -16.65 4.69
N LEU A 226 5.47 -17.58 5.35
CA LEU A 226 4.87 -18.48 6.34
C LEU A 226 5.08 -18.02 7.79
N GLN A 227 5.86 -16.97 7.99
CA GLN A 227 6.20 -16.45 9.31
C GLN A 227 6.11 -14.92 9.35
N PRO A 228 5.65 -14.34 10.45
CA PRO A 228 5.71 -12.91 10.64
C PRO A 228 7.18 -12.45 10.70
N SER A 229 7.43 -11.22 10.27
CA SER A 229 8.76 -10.62 10.28
C SER A 229 8.74 -9.27 10.98
N THR A 230 9.87 -8.91 11.59
CA THR A 230 10.11 -7.57 12.14
C THR A 230 11.47 -7.11 11.66
N MET A 231 11.51 -5.95 11.01
CA MET A 231 12.78 -5.39 10.57
C MET A 231 12.81 -3.87 10.76
N TRP A 232 14.02 -3.35 10.94
CA TRP A 232 14.28 -1.92 10.91
C TRP A 232 14.54 -1.47 9.49
N ASP A 233 13.70 -0.58 8.97
CA ASP A 233 13.96 0.07 7.70
C ASP A 233 14.82 1.31 7.91
N VAL A 234 16.04 1.27 7.38
CA VAL A 234 17.03 2.36 7.52
C VAL A 234 16.59 3.60 6.76
N GLY A 235 15.89 3.41 5.64
CA GLY A 235 15.46 4.50 4.76
C GLY A 235 14.43 5.40 5.41
N THR A 236 13.40 4.83 5.99
CA THR A 236 12.33 5.56 6.67
C THR A 236 12.61 5.77 8.17
N SER A 237 13.68 5.15 8.70
CA SER A 237 13.99 5.12 10.15
C SER A 237 12.80 4.64 10.98
N THR A 238 12.13 3.60 10.49
CA THR A 238 10.91 3.05 11.08
C THR A 238 10.99 1.53 11.16
N TYR A 239 10.38 0.94 12.17
CA TYR A 239 10.16 -0.49 12.19
C TYR A 239 9.00 -0.89 11.31
N MET A 240 9.20 -1.96 10.57
CA MET A 240 8.20 -2.66 9.77
C MET A 240 7.86 -3.98 10.46
N TYR A 241 6.57 -4.30 10.53
CA TYR A 241 6.09 -5.59 10.98
C TYR A 241 5.21 -6.20 9.91
N GLY A 242 5.64 -7.33 9.35
CA GLY A 242 4.89 -8.12 8.36
C GLY A 242 4.19 -9.29 9.03
N LEU A 243 2.96 -9.54 8.66
CA LEU A 243 2.21 -10.74 9.05
C LEU A 243 2.63 -11.94 8.18
N ALA A 244 2.34 -13.14 8.65
CA ALA A 244 2.44 -14.34 7.82
C ALA A 244 1.32 -14.32 6.76
N ASP A 245 1.70 -14.30 5.49
CA ASP A 245 0.77 -14.08 4.37
C ASP A 245 -0.14 -15.29 4.10
N ASP A 246 0.34 -16.51 4.40
CA ASP A 246 -0.46 -17.75 4.28
C ASP A 246 -1.75 -17.69 5.10
N ARG A 247 -1.69 -17.05 6.28
CA ARG A 247 -2.85 -16.87 7.15
C ARG A 247 -3.76 -15.73 6.69
N LEU A 248 -3.17 -14.69 6.10
CA LEU A 248 -3.91 -13.53 5.62
C LEU A 248 -4.74 -13.87 4.40
N PHE A 249 -4.15 -14.57 3.44
CA PHE A 249 -4.81 -14.95 2.19
C PHE A 249 -5.46 -16.34 2.23
N ASN A 250 -5.25 -17.10 3.32
CA ASN A 250 -5.69 -18.49 3.45
C ASN A 250 -5.24 -19.36 2.26
N THR A 251 -4.00 -19.14 1.81
CA THR A 251 -3.36 -19.89 0.73
C THR A 251 -1.85 -19.94 0.96
N THR A 252 -1.19 -20.90 0.35
CA THR A 252 0.27 -21.00 0.25
C THR A 252 0.78 -20.75 -1.18
N ASP A 253 -0.11 -20.29 -2.08
CA ASP A 253 0.24 -20.00 -3.47
C ASP A 253 -0.62 -18.84 -4.01
N LEU A 254 0.02 -17.69 -4.26
CA LEU A 254 -0.59 -16.51 -4.89
C LEU A 254 -0.41 -16.51 -6.41
N LEU A 255 0.27 -17.52 -6.99
CA LEU A 255 0.48 -17.65 -8.44
C LEU A 255 -0.52 -18.61 -9.10
N ASP A 256 -1.58 -19.02 -8.38
CA ASP A 256 -2.58 -19.99 -8.84
C ASP A 256 -3.64 -19.39 -9.80
N ASN A 257 -3.48 -18.13 -10.21
CA ASN A 257 -4.42 -17.37 -11.05
C ASN A 257 -5.82 -17.21 -10.45
N LYS A 258 -5.95 -17.14 -9.13
CA LYS A 258 -7.21 -16.89 -8.45
C LYS A 258 -7.15 -15.59 -7.63
N TRP A 259 -8.33 -15.05 -7.36
CA TRP A 259 -8.50 -13.98 -6.40
C TRP A 259 -8.35 -14.49 -4.97
N HIS A 260 -7.53 -13.81 -4.19
CA HIS A 260 -7.31 -14.07 -2.78
C HIS A 260 -7.72 -12.85 -1.96
N THR A 261 -8.56 -13.06 -0.95
CA THR A 261 -9.01 -11.99 -0.06
C THR A 261 -8.08 -11.90 1.15
N CYS A 262 -7.46 -10.73 1.31
CA CYS A 262 -6.79 -10.36 2.55
C CYS A 262 -7.81 -9.70 3.50
N LYS A 263 -7.79 -10.10 4.78
CA LYS A 263 -8.64 -9.48 5.80
C LYS A 263 -7.94 -9.45 7.14
N VAL A 264 -7.81 -8.26 7.73
CA VAL A 264 -7.13 -8.07 9.01
C VAL A 264 -7.98 -7.25 9.99
N TYR A 265 -7.93 -7.65 11.27
CA TYR A 265 -8.43 -6.87 12.40
C TYR A 265 -7.27 -6.00 12.91
N VAL A 266 -7.27 -4.73 12.54
CA VAL A 266 -6.11 -3.83 12.69
C VAL A 266 -5.61 -3.77 14.13
N LYS A 267 -6.50 -3.59 15.13
CA LYS A 267 -6.08 -3.53 16.54
C LYS A 267 -5.40 -4.82 17.03
N THR A 268 -5.86 -5.97 16.55
CA THR A 268 -5.24 -7.27 16.92
C THR A 268 -3.84 -7.35 16.37
N VAL A 269 -3.66 -6.98 15.10
CA VAL A 269 -2.35 -7.03 14.45
C VAL A 269 -1.38 -6.00 15.03
N VAL A 270 -1.85 -4.78 15.34
CA VAL A 270 -1.05 -3.76 16.03
C VAL A 270 -0.59 -4.26 17.40
N LYS A 271 -1.42 -5.01 18.12
CA LYS A 271 -1.03 -5.63 19.40
C LYS A 271 0.12 -6.63 19.22
N ASP A 272 0.06 -7.46 18.17
CA ASP A 272 1.10 -8.44 17.87
C ASP A 272 2.39 -7.74 17.42
N ALA A 273 2.28 -6.72 16.56
CA ALA A 273 3.39 -5.89 16.14
C ALA A 273 4.10 -5.23 17.34
N ILE A 274 3.36 -4.57 18.23
CA ILE A 274 3.93 -3.92 19.43
C ILE A 274 4.66 -4.96 20.30
N ARG A 275 4.10 -6.17 20.48
CA ARG A 275 4.77 -7.23 21.24
C ARG A 275 6.12 -7.56 20.62
N SER A 276 6.19 -7.79 19.32
CA SER A 276 7.45 -8.07 18.61
C SER A 276 8.41 -6.89 18.66
N LEU A 277 7.93 -5.66 18.49
CA LEU A 277 8.75 -4.45 18.55
C LEU A 277 9.39 -4.25 19.94
N LYS A 278 8.69 -4.58 21.02
CA LYS A 278 9.22 -4.53 22.39
C LYS A 278 10.41 -5.46 22.59
N GLU A 279 10.41 -6.63 21.95
CA GLU A 279 11.53 -7.57 21.96
C GLU A 279 12.79 -6.97 21.31
N HIS A 280 12.59 -6.06 20.35
CA HIS A 280 13.65 -5.28 19.69
C HIS A 280 13.99 -3.96 20.43
N GLY A 281 13.41 -3.72 21.60
CA GLY A 281 13.65 -2.52 22.39
C GLY A 281 12.96 -1.26 21.87
N TYR A 282 12.00 -1.40 20.94
CA TYR A 282 11.24 -0.31 20.34
C TYR A 282 9.79 -0.29 20.86
N MET A 283 9.16 0.88 20.92
CA MET A 283 7.77 1.06 21.40
C MET A 283 7.45 0.37 22.72
N LYS A 284 8.35 0.50 23.71
CA LYS A 284 8.31 -0.23 24.98
C LYS A 284 7.06 0.01 25.80
N THR A 285 6.52 1.23 25.74
CA THR A 285 5.36 1.66 26.54
C THR A 285 4.09 1.69 25.74
N SER A 286 4.15 1.65 24.40
CA SER A 286 2.98 1.74 23.52
C SER A 286 1.98 0.63 23.72
N VAL A 287 0.71 0.98 23.54
CA VAL A 287 -0.46 0.07 23.44
C VAL A 287 -1.22 0.37 22.14
N PRO A 288 -2.08 -0.55 21.64
CA PRO A 288 -2.79 -0.32 20.37
C PRO A 288 -3.59 0.98 20.32
N ASP A 289 -4.17 1.39 21.45
CA ASP A 289 -5.00 2.60 21.54
C ASP A 289 -4.21 3.90 21.41
N ASP A 290 -2.87 3.86 21.47
CA ASP A 290 -2.02 5.01 21.23
C ASP A 290 -1.89 5.37 19.75
N PHE A 291 -2.34 4.49 18.84
CA PHE A 291 -2.08 4.62 17.41
C PHE A 291 -3.24 5.21 16.62
N THR A 292 -2.86 5.99 15.62
CA THR A 292 -3.72 6.44 14.53
C THR A 292 -3.25 5.78 13.22
N VAL A 293 -4.18 5.26 12.42
CA VAL A 293 -3.90 4.80 11.06
C VAL A 293 -3.86 6.04 10.16
N MET A 294 -2.71 6.28 9.54
CA MET A 294 -2.44 7.51 8.79
C MET A 294 -2.64 7.36 7.28
N GLY A 295 -2.57 6.14 6.76
CA GLY A 295 -2.67 5.87 5.34
C GLY A 295 -2.27 4.44 5.00
N MET A 296 -2.24 4.17 3.71
CA MET A 296 -1.76 2.90 3.18
C MET A 296 -1.06 3.09 1.83
N ASN A 297 -0.25 2.08 1.45
CA ASN A 297 0.15 1.88 0.06
C ASN A 297 -0.10 0.44 -0.39
N TYR A 298 -0.13 0.27 -1.71
CA TYR A 298 -0.17 -1.02 -2.40
C TYR A 298 0.62 -0.92 -3.69
N GLY A 299 1.34 -1.97 -4.06
CA GLY A 299 1.95 -2.08 -5.38
C GLY A 299 3.28 -2.82 -5.38
N TRP A 300 4.06 -2.58 -6.42
CA TRP A 300 5.25 -3.33 -6.74
C TRP A 300 6.54 -2.63 -6.31
N GLU A 301 7.40 -3.37 -5.64
CA GLU A 301 8.83 -3.07 -5.49
C GLU A 301 9.64 -4.13 -6.23
N ILE A 302 10.49 -3.69 -7.17
CA ILE A 302 11.16 -4.61 -8.09
C ILE A 302 12.67 -4.38 -8.08
N PRO A 303 13.39 -4.78 -7.03
CA PRO A 303 14.85 -4.76 -7.02
C PRO A 303 15.45 -5.88 -7.87
N GLY A 304 15.04 -6.01 -9.12
CA GLY A 304 15.48 -7.03 -10.07
C GLY A 304 14.81 -6.85 -11.43
N VAL A 305 15.21 -7.64 -12.42
CA VAL A 305 14.59 -7.58 -13.74
C VAL A 305 13.43 -8.58 -13.78
N PHE A 306 12.25 -8.14 -13.37
CA PHE A 306 11.03 -8.94 -13.39
C PHE A 306 9.92 -8.22 -14.15
N ASP A 307 9.30 -8.93 -15.08
CA ASP A 307 8.06 -8.45 -15.70
C ASP A 307 6.88 -8.93 -14.87
N VAL A 308 6.15 -7.98 -14.28
CA VAL A 308 5.11 -8.26 -13.30
C VAL A 308 3.75 -7.71 -13.71
N CYS A 309 2.69 -8.32 -13.18
CA CYS A 309 1.34 -7.82 -13.29
C CYS A 309 0.48 -8.33 -12.12
N SER A 310 -0.26 -7.42 -11.50
CA SER A 310 -1.24 -7.76 -10.47
C SER A 310 -2.56 -7.02 -10.71
N GLN A 311 -3.61 -7.57 -10.12
CA GLN A 311 -4.91 -6.91 -9.99
C GLN A 311 -5.28 -6.78 -8.53
N VAL A 312 -5.91 -5.68 -8.18
CA VAL A 312 -6.44 -5.40 -6.84
C VAL A 312 -7.82 -4.78 -6.95
N ARG A 313 -8.69 -5.09 -5.99
CA ARG A 313 -10.05 -4.54 -5.91
C ARG A 313 -10.58 -4.59 -4.48
N ASN A 314 -11.73 -3.98 -4.26
CA ASN A 314 -12.47 -4.06 -3.00
C ASN A 314 -11.67 -3.58 -1.78
N PHE A 315 -10.84 -2.55 -1.95
CA PHE A 315 -10.24 -1.89 -0.79
C PHE A 315 -11.34 -1.43 0.18
N SER A 316 -11.20 -1.79 1.44
CA SER A 316 -12.15 -1.43 2.47
C SER A 316 -11.45 -1.31 3.82
N LEU A 317 -11.75 -0.25 4.56
CA LEU A 317 -11.32 -0.05 5.94
C LEU A 317 -12.56 0.33 6.76
N VAL A 318 -13.16 -0.66 7.39
CA VAL A 318 -14.46 -0.49 8.05
C VAL A 318 -14.30 -0.41 9.57
N SER A 319 -14.85 0.66 10.14
CA SER A 319 -14.98 0.87 11.58
C SER A 319 -16.39 0.52 12.07
N ASP A 320 -16.49 0.07 13.32
CA ASP A 320 -17.78 -0.08 14.04
C ASP A 320 -18.26 1.23 14.67
N THR A 321 -17.51 2.31 14.50
CA THR A 321 -17.79 3.65 15.02
C THR A 321 -17.69 4.66 13.89
N ASP A 322 -18.57 5.66 13.85
CA ASP A 322 -18.46 6.79 12.92
C ASP A 322 -17.35 7.73 13.38
N LEU A 323 -16.14 7.49 12.89
CA LEU A 323 -14.96 8.25 13.29
C LEU A 323 -14.96 9.68 12.77
N GLN A 324 -15.65 9.95 11.65
CA GLN A 324 -15.76 11.30 11.09
C GLN A 324 -16.72 12.17 11.92
N ALA A 325 -17.85 11.60 12.38
CA ALA A 325 -18.78 12.33 13.26
C ALA A 325 -18.18 12.64 14.64
N LEU A 326 -17.09 11.98 15.05
CA LEU A 326 -16.41 12.25 16.32
C LEU A 326 -15.30 13.31 16.20
N SER A 327 -15.04 13.82 15.00
CA SER A 327 -14.02 14.84 14.75
C SER A 327 -14.59 16.25 14.58
N GLU A 328 -15.93 16.37 14.55
CA GLU A 328 -16.67 17.64 14.63
C GLU A 328 -16.94 18.01 16.11
#